data_c63f0a157bad6fb1d2ce113ad8aa2920
#
_entry.id   c63f0a157bad6fb1d2ce113ad8aa2920
#
_cell.length_a   1.000
_cell.length_b   1.000
_cell.length_c   1.000
_cell.angle_alpha   90.00
_cell.angle_beta   90.00
_cell.angle_gamma   90.00
#
_symmetry.space_group_name_H-M   'P 1'
#
loop_
_entity.id
_entity.type
_entity.pdbx_description
1 polymer ?
#
loop_
_entity_poly.entity_id
_entity_poly.type
_entity_poly.pdbx_seq_one_letter_code
_entity_poly.pdbx_strand_id
1 'polypeptide(L)'
;KKKRKKFDPLVAAVLIMFVAVCVIIGVFIWMLRANAELQQLKKSVTETVQTAENKQLQETLEKIQAQATEISDNLNDYSWIGSEDQGKISYLKQLDDGSVQLMKVLIYPSMSKDGYYQEYYYWDDELFFAYIWADSHTLSTLKDGEQKVDRYYYDNGKLVRWIDEKNRCHDNETDNDEYKSRGEKYRNFAE
;
A
#
# COMPACT_ATOMS: atom_id res chain seq x y z
N LYS A 1 -83.30 -12.92 28.86
CA LYS A 1 -82.73 -12.61 27.55
C LYS A 1 -81.72 -11.48 27.67
N LYS A 2 -80.41 -11.76 27.59
CA LYS A 2 -79.31 -10.74 27.57
C LYS A 2 -79.34 -10.07 26.21
N LYS A 3 -79.68 -8.77 26.11
CA LYS A 3 -79.48 -7.96 24.87
C LYS A 3 -78.00 -7.86 24.55
N ARG A 4 -77.54 -8.46 23.49
CA ARG A 4 -76.20 -8.23 22.90
C ARG A 4 -76.16 -6.76 22.45
N LYS A 5 -75.28 -5.94 23.08
CA LYS A 5 -74.97 -4.58 22.61
C LYS A 5 -74.37 -4.73 21.18
N LYS A 6 -75.06 -4.18 20.19
CA LYS A 6 -74.50 -4.05 18.84
C LYS A 6 -73.35 -3.08 18.92
N PHE A 7 -72.17 -3.50 18.54
CA PHE A 7 -71.00 -2.65 18.43
C PHE A 7 -71.25 -1.63 17.28
N ASP A 8 -71.00 -0.35 17.58
CA ASP A 8 -71.15 0.72 16.61
C ASP A 8 -70.10 0.53 15.49
N PRO A 9 -70.49 0.39 14.21
CA PRO A 9 -69.58 0.13 13.09
C PRO A 9 -68.53 1.22 12.95
N LEU A 10 -68.84 2.47 13.35
CA LEU A 10 -67.90 3.57 13.32
C LEU A 10 -66.74 3.39 14.33
N VAL A 11 -67.06 2.91 15.55
CA VAL A 11 -66.09 2.61 16.61
C VAL A 11 -65.17 1.45 16.18
N ALA A 12 -65.74 0.44 15.52
CA ALA A 12 -64.95 -0.67 14.98
C ALA A 12 -63.98 -0.24 13.89
N ALA A 13 -64.41 0.63 12.97
CA ALA A 13 -63.55 1.18 11.92
C ALA A 13 -62.37 2.02 12.47
N VAL A 14 -62.64 2.89 13.49
CA VAL A 14 -61.59 3.67 14.12
C VAL A 14 -60.56 2.78 14.81
N LEU A 15 -61.01 1.71 15.51
CA LEU A 15 -60.12 0.78 16.18
C LEU A 15 -59.20 0.02 15.19
N ILE A 16 -59.75 -0.40 14.04
CA ILE A 16 -58.98 -1.05 12.98
C ILE A 16 -57.92 -0.11 12.41
N MET A 17 -58.31 1.16 12.12
CA MET A 17 -57.35 2.16 11.66
C MET A 17 -56.20 2.42 12.66
N PHE A 18 -56.54 2.50 13.97
CA PHE A 18 -55.53 2.71 15.00
C PHE A 18 -54.55 1.52 15.10
N VAL A 19 -55.03 0.30 15.03
CA VAL A 19 -54.16 -0.89 15.01
C VAL A 19 -53.27 -0.90 13.77
N ALA A 20 -53.81 -0.56 12.58
CA ALA A 20 -53.03 -0.47 11.36
C ALA A 20 -51.88 0.56 11.46
N VAL A 21 -52.14 1.74 12.03
CA VAL A 21 -51.12 2.77 12.24
C VAL A 21 -50.04 2.29 13.23
N CYS A 22 -50.43 1.64 14.33
CA CYS A 22 -49.47 1.06 15.28
C CYS A 22 -48.54 0.01 14.64
N VAL A 23 -49.08 -0.85 13.76
CA VAL A 23 -48.31 -1.86 13.03
C VAL A 23 -47.31 -1.18 12.09
N ILE A 24 -47.73 -0.16 11.34
CA ILE A 24 -46.85 0.59 10.44
C ILE A 24 -45.69 1.25 11.20
N ILE A 25 -45.98 1.89 12.32
CA ILE A 25 -44.96 2.52 13.18
C ILE A 25 -44.01 1.45 13.74
N GLY A 26 -44.52 0.32 14.17
CA GLY A 26 -43.70 -0.79 14.67
C GLY A 26 -42.75 -1.35 13.61
N VAL A 27 -43.23 -1.56 12.38
CA VAL A 27 -42.40 -1.99 11.25
C VAL A 27 -41.36 -0.94 10.90
N PHE A 28 -41.71 0.34 10.92
CA PHE A 28 -40.77 1.42 10.62
C PHE A 28 -39.65 1.51 11.68
N ILE A 29 -39.99 1.41 12.96
CA ILE A 29 -38.98 1.38 14.05
C ILE A 29 -38.06 0.17 13.92
N TRP A 30 -38.62 -1.01 13.61
CA TRP A 30 -37.85 -2.23 13.38
C TRP A 30 -36.88 -2.07 12.20
N MET A 31 -37.33 -1.47 11.09
CA MET A 31 -36.51 -1.19 9.90
C MET A 31 -35.35 -0.23 10.22
N LEU A 32 -35.59 0.82 11.01
CA LEU A 32 -34.55 1.75 11.44
C LEU A 32 -33.49 1.06 12.32
N ARG A 33 -33.90 0.18 13.25
CA ARG A 33 -32.97 -0.58 14.09
C ARG A 33 -32.13 -1.55 13.26
N ALA A 34 -32.76 -2.33 12.40
CA ALA A 34 -32.08 -3.27 11.51
C ALA A 34 -31.04 -2.55 10.62
N ASN A 35 -31.37 -1.36 10.12
CA ASN A 35 -30.45 -0.55 9.32
C ASN A 35 -29.27 -0.03 10.15
N ALA A 36 -29.50 0.39 11.39
CA ALA A 36 -28.44 0.84 12.31
C ALA A 36 -27.47 -0.30 12.67
N GLU A 37 -27.98 -1.50 12.95
CA GLU A 37 -27.17 -2.69 13.21
C GLU A 37 -26.32 -3.07 11.99
N LEU A 38 -26.89 -3.01 10.79
CA LEU A 38 -26.18 -3.28 9.54
C LEU A 38 -25.03 -2.29 9.30
N GLN A 39 -25.24 -1.02 9.60
CA GLN A 39 -24.20 0.01 9.51
C GLN A 39 -23.07 -0.21 10.52
N GLN A 40 -23.39 -0.59 11.75
CA GLN A 40 -22.39 -0.92 12.76
C GLN A 40 -21.56 -2.15 12.34
N LEU A 41 -22.21 -3.19 11.82
CA LEU A 41 -21.52 -4.39 11.33
C LEU A 41 -20.56 -4.06 10.18
N LYS A 42 -21.03 -3.28 9.20
CA LYS A 42 -20.18 -2.82 8.08
C LYS A 42 -18.97 -2.06 8.59
N LYS A 43 -19.15 -1.14 9.53
CA LYS A 43 -18.04 -0.36 10.11
C LYS A 43 -17.02 -1.25 10.82
N SER A 44 -17.47 -2.19 11.67
CA SER A 44 -16.57 -3.10 12.38
C SER A 44 -15.80 -4.04 11.45
N VAL A 45 -16.46 -4.55 10.40
CA VAL A 45 -15.78 -5.37 9.37
C VAL A 45 -14.72 -4.56 8.63
N THR A 46 -15.04 -3.32 8.22
CA THR A 46 -14.08 -2.44 7.53
C THR A 46 -12.88 -2.13 8.41
N GLU A 47 -13.08 -1.80 9.69
CA GLU A 47 -11.99 -1.54 10.64
C GLU A 47 -11.11 -2.78 10.87
N THR A 48 -11.70 -3.97 10.94
CA THR A 48 -10.95 -5.23 11.10
C THR A 48 -10.11 -5.55 9.86
N VAL A 49 -10.69 -5.40 8.66
CA VAL A 49 -9.97 -5.62 7.40
C VAL A 49 -8.81 -4.63 7.27
N GLN A 50 -9.04 -3.35 7.51
CA GLN A 50 -8.02 -2.32 7.41
C GLN A 50 -6.88 -2.54 8.41
N THR A 51 -7.17 -3.03 9.62
CA THR A 51 -6.16 -3.38 10.62
C THR A 51 -5.32 -4.59 10.16
N ALA A 52 -5.94 -5.60 9.56
CA ALA A 52 -5.24 -6.77 9.03
C ALA A 52 -4.33 -6.42 7.84
N GLU A 53 -4.81 -5.60 6.90
CA GLU A 53 -4.04 -5.11 5.75
C GLU A 53 -2.83 -4.29 6.19
N ASN A 54 -3.01 -3.38 7.16
CA ASN A 54 -1.91 -2.58 7.71
C ASN A 54 -0.85 -3.46 8.40
N LYS A 55 -1.27 -4.50 9.12
CA LYS A 55 -0.35 -5.44 9.76
C LYS A 55 0.45 -6.23 8.70
N GLN A 56 -0.22 -6.73 7.68
CA GLN A 56 0.44 -7.47 6.59
C GLN A 56 1.44 -6.57 5.84
N LEU A 57 1.06 -5.33 5.53
CA LEU A 57 1.97 -4.36 4.92
C LEU A 57 3.20 -4.13 5.80
N GLN A 58 3.02 -3.95 7.11
CA GLN A 58 4.13 -3.72 8.04
C GLN A 58 5.10 -4.93 8.06
N GLU A 59 4.59 -6.16 8.15
CA GLU A 59 5.40 -7.39 8.09
C GLU A 59 6.19 -7.49 6.77
N THR A 60 5.55 -7.13 5.64
CA THR A 60 6.20 -7.09 4.32
C THR A 60 7.33 -6.07 4.29
N LEU A 61 7.11 -4.87 4.81
CA LEU A 61 8.12 -3.82 4.83
C LEU A 61 9.31 -4.16 5.72
N GLU A 62 9.09 -4.79 6.87
CA GLU A 62 10.15 -5.27 7.76
C GLU A 62 11.01 -6.33 7.05
N LYS A 63 10.39 -7.25 6.33
CA LYS A 63 11.09 -8.25 5.51
C LYS A 63 11.96 -7.59 4.42
N ILE A 64 11.37 -6.66 3.65
CA ILE A 64 12.09 -5.91 2.60
C ILE A 64 13.29 -5.19 3.19
N GLN A 65 13.11 -4.51 4.32
CA GLN A 65 14.16 -3.75 4.97
C GLN A 65 15.30 -4.65 5.49
N ALA A 66 14.95 -5.80 6.08
CA ALA A 66 15.93 -6.80 6.52
C ALA A 66 16.74 -7.34 5.34
N GLN A 67 16.11 -7.69 4.22
CA GLN A 67 16.76 -8.17 3.01
C GLN A 67 17.69 -7.11 2.39
N ALA A 68 17.24 -5.85 2.30
CA ALA A 68 18.07 -4.77 1.75
C ALA A 68 19.30 -4.51 2.63
N THR A 69 19.14 -4.60 3.96
CA THR A 69 20.25 -4.50 4.93
C THR A 69 21.23 -5.66 4.75
N GLU A 70 20.74 -6.88 4.69
CA GLU A 70 21.57 -8.08 4.47
C GLU A 70 22.42 -7.96 3.22
N ILE A 71 21.81 -7.52 2.08
CA ILE A 71 22.55 -7.31 0.84
C ILE A 71 23.62 -6.23 1.00
N SER A 72 23.27 -5.12 1.65
CA SER A 72 24.21 -3.99 1.86
C SER A 72 25.39 -4.37 2.74
N ASP A 73 25.15 -5.15 3.79
CA ASP A 73 26.20 -5.59 4.74
C ASP A 73 27.16 -6.61 4.11
N ASN A 74 26.69 -7.39 3.13
CA ASN A 74 27.47 -8.44 2.46
C ASN A 74 28.00 -8.02 1.07
N LEU A 75 27.96 -6.75 0.69
CA LEU A 75 28.43 -6.29 -0.64
C LEU A 75 29.88 -6.68 -0.95
N ASN A 76 30.73 -6.77 0.07
CA ASN A 76 32.15 -7.17 -0.10
C ASN A 76 32.33 -8.65 -0.46
N ASP A 77 31.33 -9.46 -0.19
CA ASP A 77 31.35 -10.91 -0.47
C ASP A 77 30.80 -11.23 -1.87
N TYR A 78 30.24 -10.22 -2.56
CA TYR A 78 29.69 -10.38 -3.90
C TYR A 78 30.73 -10.03 -4.96
N SER A 79 30.69 -10.73 -6.07
CA SER A 79 31.37 -10.30 -7.29
C SER A 79 30.62 -9.13 -7.92
N TRP A 80 31.32 -8.30 -8.73
CA TRP A 80 30.67 -7.19 -9.41
C TRP A 80 31.12 -7.06 -10.86
N ILE A 81 30.23 -6.48 -11.67
CA ILE A 81 30.47 -6.15 -13.07
C ILE A 81 30.17 -4.66 -13.27
N GLY A 82 31.03 -3.97 -14.01
CA GLY A 82 30.91 -2.53 -14.26
C GLY A 82 31.85 -1.70 -13.40
N SER A 83 31.73 -0.39 -13.53
CA SER A 83 32.51 0.59 -12.77
C SER A 83 31.76 1.92 -12.68
N GLU A 84 32.22 2.83 -11.82
CA GLU A 84 31.74 4.20 -11.73
C GLU A 84 31.90 4.96 -13.06
N ASP A 85 33.04 4.81 -13.74
CA ASP A 85 33.29 5.45 -15.03
C ASP A 85 32.33 4.98 -16.12
N GLN A 86 31.84 3.74 -16.01
CA GLN A 86 30.80 3.18 -16.88
C GLN A 86 29.39 3.58 -16.43
N GLY A 87 29.27 4.25 -15.28
CA GLY A 87 28.00 4.74 -14.72
C GLY A 87 27.10 3.65 -14.12
N LYS A 88 27.55 2.37 -14.07
CA LYS A 88 26.77 1.25 -13.53
C LYS A 88 27.66 0.20 -12.89
N ILE A 89 27.24 -0.31 -11.73
CA ILE A 89 27.83 -1.50 -11.08
C ILE A 89 26.70 -2.47 -10.76
N SER A 90 26.87 -3.75 -11.12
CA SER A 90 25.96 -4.84 -10.76
C SER A 90 26.67 -5.80 -9.82
N TYR A 91 26.09 -6.06 -8.64
CA TYR A 91 26.60 -6.97 -7.62
C TYR A 91 25.92 -8.33 -7.77
N LEU A 92 26.71 -9.38 -7.78
CA LEU A 92 26.31 -10.73 -8.11
C LEU A 92 26.74 -11.70 -7.03
N LYS A 93 25.81 -12.53 -6.52
CA LYS A 93 26.07 -13.61 -5.58
C LYS A 93 26.23 -14.92 -6.35
N GLN A 94 27.34 -15.64 -6.12
CA GLN A 94 27.49 -17.01 -6.61
C GLN A 94 26.76 -17.96 -5.68
N LEU A 95 25.92 -18.83 -6.24
CA LEU A 95 25.19 -19.86 -5.49
C LEU A 95 25.97 -21.18 -5.48
N ASP A 96 25.60 -22.09 -4.57
CA ASP A 96 26.29 -23.39 -4.38
C ASP A 96 26.21 -24.30 -5.61
N ASP A 97 25.18 -24.13 -6.46
CA ASP A 97 25.03 -24.88 -7.72
C ASP A 97 25.84 -24.28 -8.89
N GLY A 98 26.60 -23.21 -8.63
CA GLY A 98 27.41 -22.50 -9.62
C GLY A 98 26.65 -21.45 -10.41
N SER A 99 25.35 -21.28 -10.22
CA SER A 99 24.58 -20.19 -10.81
C SER A 99 24.90 -18.85 -10.15
N VAL A 100 24.49 -17.75 -10.79
CA VAL A 100 24.75 -16.39 -10.34
C VAL A 100 23.44 -15.68 -10.18
N GLN A 101 23.22 -15.03 -9.05
CA GLN A 101 22.03 -14.24 -8.73
C GLN A 101 22.38 -12.77 -8.67
N LEU A 102 21.56 -11.92 -9.30
CA LEU A 102 21.66 -10.47 -9.17
C LEU A 102 21.15 -10.03 -7.80
N MET A 103 21.98 -9.30 -7.05
CA MET A 103 21.63 -8.83 -5.71
C MET A 103 21.36 -7.32 -5.67
N LYS A 104 22.22 -6.53 -6.36
CA LYS A 104 22.09 -5.07 -6.35
C LYS A 104 22.61 -4.49 -7.66
N VAL A 105 21.94 -3.43 -8.13
CA VAL A 105 22.44 -2.57 -9.21
C VAL A 105 22.58 -1.17 -8.67
N LEU A 106 23.75 -0.55 -8.87
CA LEU A 106 23.99 0.86 -8.61
C LEU A 106 24.15 1.58 -9.96
N ILE A 107 23.38 2.64 -10.16
CA ILE A 107 23.47 3.53 -11.32
C ILE A 107 23.93 4.89 -10.84
N TYR A 108 24.98 5.39 -11.47
CA TYR A 108 25.55 6.69 -11.16
C TYR A 108 24.81 7.82 -11.90
N PRO A 109 24.88 9.07 -11.40
CA PRO A 109 24.21 10.21 -12.00
C PRO A 109 24.58 10.45 -13.47
N SER A 110 25.79 10.09 -13.88
CA SER A 110 26.29 10.19 -15.26
C SER A 110 25.49 9.36 -16.26
N MET A 111 24.90 8.24 -15.81
CA MET A 111 24.08 7.34 -16.62
C MET A 111 22.58 7.50 -16.36
N SER A 112 22.21 8.08 -15.25
CA SER A 112 20.84 8.33 -14.84
C SER A 112 20.22 9.49 -15.64
N LYS A 113 19.00 9.32 -16.17
CA LYS A 113 18.29 10.36 -16.94
C LYS A 113 17.92 11.59 -16.12
N ASP A 114 17.79 11.44 -14.82
CA ASP A 114 17.38 12.48 -13.88
C ASP A 114 18.53 13.02 -13.04
N GLY A 115 19.76 12.49 -13.24
CA GLY A 115 20.95 12.94 -12.52
C GLY A 115 21.03 12.45 -11.08
N TYR A 116 20.22 11.44 -10.69
CA TYR A 116 20.23 10.85 -9.38
C TYR A 116 21.07 9.58 -9.33
N TYR A 117 21.62 9.25 -8.18
CA TYR A 117 22.03 7.90 -7.87
C TYR A 117 20.79 7.01 -7.78
N GLN A 118 20.86 5.79 -8.32
CA GLN A 118 19.77 4.83 -8.28
C GLN A 118 20.33 3.49 -7.84
N GLU A 119 19.77 2.96 -6.76
CA GLU A 119 20.13 1.66 -6.20
C GLU A 119 18.91 0.75 -6.27
N TYR A 120 19.09 -0.40 -6.90
CA TYR A 120 18.05 -1.41 -7.10
C TYR A 120 18.47 -2.70 -6.42
N TYR A 121 17.60 -3.27 -5.58
CA TYR A 121 17.86 -4.46 -4.81
C TYR A 121 16.96 -5.59 -5.26
N TYR A 122 17.54 -6.76 -5.50
CA TYR A 122 16.89 -7.93 -6.06
C TYR A 122 16.95 -9.11 -5.10
N TRP A 123 15.90 -9.91 -5.10
CA TRP A 123 15.83 -11.18 -4.43
C TRP A 123 15.10 -12.18 -5.34
N ASP A 124 15.70 -13.33 -5.61
CA ASP A 124 15.18 -14.31 -6.56
C ASP A 124 14.83 -13.69 -7.94
N ASP A 125 15.72 -12.82 -8.46
CA ASP A 125 15.59 -12.06 -9.70
C ASP A 125 14.43 -11.06 -9.73
N GLU A 126 13.71 -10.85 -8.63
CA GLU A 126 12.67 -9.84 -8.52
C GLU A 126 13.17 -8.57 -7.82
N LEU A 127 12.84 -7.41 -8.39
CA LEU A 127 13.05 -6.12 -7.73
C LEU A 127 12.13 -6.03 -6.51
N PHE A 128 12.71 -5.83 -5.32
CA PHE A 128 11.93 -5.64 -4.10
C PHE A 128 12.13 -4.28 -3.43
N PHE A 129 13.25 -3.59 -3.73
CA PHE A 129 13.52 -2.27 -3.16
C PHE A 129 14.32 -1.40 -4.13
N ALA A 130 13.94 -0.11 -4.25
CA ALA A 130 14.73 0.88 -4.96
C ALA A 130 14.94 2.12 -4.08
N TYR A 131 16.19 2.61 -4.07
CA TYR A 131 16.63 3.80 -3.33
C TYR A 131 17.19 4.80 -4.33
N ILE A 132 16.51 5.93 -4.48
CA ILE A 132 16.83 6.96 -5.46
C ILE A 132 17.21 8.22 -4.71
N TRP A 133 18.44 8.73 -4.92
CA TRP A 133 18.89 9.84 -4.15
C TRP A 133 19.81 10.79 -4.93
N ALA A 134 19.86 12.04 -4.47
CA ALA A 134 20.78 13.06 -4.94
C ALA A 134 21.20 13.96 -3.79
N ASP A 135 22.39 14.52 -3.89
CA ASP A 135 22.94 15.52 -2.97
C ASP A 135 23.37 16.80 -3.72
N SER A 136 23.97 17.74 -3.02
CA SER A 136 24.47 18.99 -3.59
C SER A 136 25.63 18.82 -4.58
N HIS A 137 26.31 17.66 -4.57
CA HIS A 137 27.37 17.34 -5.54
C HIS A 137 26.79 16.87 -6.87
N THR A 138 25.61 16.24 -6.82
CA THR A 138 24.94 15.69 -8.02
C THR A 138 23.93 16.67 -8.61
N LEU A 139 23.26 17.49 -7.79
CA LEU A 139 22.28 18.47 -8.22
C LEU A 139 22.64 19.87 -7.70
N SER A 140 23.04 20.75 -8.60
CA SER A 140 23.40 22.15 -8.29
C SER A 140 22.25 23.00 -7.72
N THR A 141 21.02 22.48 -7.77
CA THR A 141 19.83 23.12 -7.17
C THR A 141 19.72 22.86 -5.68
N LEU A 142 20.46 21.90 -5.13
CA LEU A 142 20.47 21.57 -3.71
C LEU A 142 21.52 22.41 -2.98
N LYS A 143 21.21 22.79 -1.75
CA LYS A 143 22.17 23.46 -0.86
C LYS A 143 23.15 22.44 -0.28
N ASP A 144 24.31 22.93 0.15
CA ASP A 144 25.28 22.08 0.82
C ASP A 144 24.69 21.34 2.02
N GLY A 145 24.88 20.02 2.06
CA GLY A 145 24.28 19.12 3.06
C GLY A 145 22.80 18.74 2.82
N GLU A 146 22.16 19.29 1.80
CA GLU A 146 20.79 18.89 1.43
C GLU A 146 20.82 17.63 0.58
N GLN A 147 19.88 16.72 0.86
CA GLN A 147 19.67 15.50 0.10
C GLN A 147 18.20 15.34 -0.29
N LYS A 148 17.97 14.79 -1.46
CA LYS A 148 16.67 14.29 -1.90
C LYS A 148 16.71 12.78 -1.96
N VAL A 149 15.72 12.13 -1.36
CA VAL A 149 15.67 10.67 -1.26
C VAL A 149 14.25 10.20 -1.48
N ASP A 150 14.08 9.33 -2.46
CA ASP A 150 12.87 8.54 -2.67
C ASP A 150 13.15 7.06 -2.39
N ARG A 151 12.21 6.35 -1.77
CA ARG A 151 12.31 4.91 -1.47
C ARG A 151 11.08 4.20 -1.99
N TYR A 152 11.28 3.13 -2.75
CA TYR A 152 10.23 2.33 -3.36
C TYR A 152 10.31 0.90 -2.87
N TYR A 153 9.22 0.39 -2.30
CA TYR A 153 9.10 -0.95 -1.75
C TYR A 153 8.15 -1.76 -2.61
N TYR A 154 8.60 -2.89 -3.12
CA TYR A 154 7.83 -3.76 -3.99
C TYR A 154 7.60 -5.10 -3.33
N ASP A 155 6.42 -5.67 -3.51
CA ASP A 155 6.07 -7.02 -3.14
C ASP A 155 5.42 -7.73 -4.33
N ASN A 156 6.00 -8.86 -4.77
CA ASN A 156 5.57 -9.59 -5.96
C ASN A 156 5.40 -8.68 -7.20
N GLY A 157 6.40 -7.84 -7.46
CA GLY A 157 6.44 -6.91 -8.60
C GLY A 157 5.47 -5.73 -8.51
N LYS A 158 4.77 -5.53 -7.39
CA LYS A 158 3.86 -4.42 -7.18
C LYS A 158 4.45 -3.42 -6.19
N LEU A 159 4.35 -2.12 -6.49
CA LEU A 159 4.68 -1.09 -5.52
C LEU A 159 3.68 -1.15 -4.36
N VAL A 160 4.17 -1.38 -3.13
CA VAL A 160 3.35 -1.42 -1.91
C VAL A 160 3.53 -0.17 -1.06
N ARG A 161 4.72 0.47 -1.14
CA ARG A 161 5.00 1.76 -0.49
C ARG A 161 5.97 2.59 -1.33
N TRP A 162 5.70 3.87 -1.42
CA TRP A 162 6.65 4.90 -1.82
C TRP A 162 6.82 5.90 -0.69
N ILE A 163 8.05 6.19 -0.30
CA ILE A 163 8.39 7.29 0.63
C ILE A 163 9.05 8.38 -0.21
N ASP A 164 8.42 9.54 -0.30
CA ASP A 164 8.89 10.65 -1.12
C ASP A 164 10.03 11.46 -0.48
N GLU A 165 10.61 12.40 -1.23
CA GLU A 165 11.68 13.31 -0.79
C GLU A 165 11.34 14.15 0.46
N LYS A 166 10.06 14.24 0.83
CA LYS A 166 9.57 14.92 2.04
C LYS A 166 9.27 13.94 3.18
N ASN A 167 9.71 12.68 3.05
CA ASN A 167 9.43 11.58 3.97
C ASN A 167 7.92 11.30 4.18
N ARG A 168 7.07 11.61 3.20
CA ARG A 168 5.66 11.21 3.23
C ARG A 168 5.52 9.80 2.70
N CYS A 169 4.75 8.97 3.42
CA CYS A 169 4.46 7.60 3.01
C CYS A 169 3.20 7.57 2.13
N HIS A 170 3.29 6.86 1.03
CA HIS A 170 2.21 6.57 0.08
C HIS A 170 2.06 5.05 0.02
N ASP A 171 1.00 4.53 0.65
CA ASP A 171 0.79 3.10 0.84
C ASP A 171 -0.35 2.59 -0.05
N ASN A 172 -0.06 1.65 -0.96
CA ASN A 172 -1.05 1.00 -1.82
C ASN A 172 -2.02 2.00 -2.52
N GLU A 173 -1.53 3.19 -2.87
CA GLU A 173 -2.32 4.25 -3.51
C GLU A 173 -2.63 3.92 -4.98
N THR A 174 -3.30 2.79 -5.21
CA THR A 174 -3.56 2.26 -6.57
C THR A 174 -4.45 3.16 -7.42
N ASP A 175 -5.14 4.13 -6.86
CA ASP A 175 -5.95 5.12 -7.56
C ASP A 175 -5.17 6.42 -7.87
N ASN A 176 -3.94 6.55 -7.36
CA ASN A 176 -3.08 7.71 -7.57
C ASN A 176 -2.20 7.49 -8.82
N ASP A 177 -2.38 8.31 -9.84
CA ASP A 177 -1.64 8.17 -11.10
C ASP A 177 -0.13 8.48 -10.94
N GLU A 178 0.25 9.39 -10.05
CA GLU A 178 1.67 9.64 -9.74
C GLU A 178 2.31 8.42 -9.11
N TYR A 179 1.64 7.79 -8.14
CA TYR A 179 2.11 6.58 -7.49
C TYR A 179 2.34 5.43 -8.49
N LYS A 180 1.37 5.19 -9.39
CA LYS A 180 1.50 4.20 -10.46
C LYS A 180 2.68 4.49 -11.39
N SER A 181 2.73 5.71 -11.90
CA SER A 181 3.78 6.14 -12.83
C SER A 181 5.18 6.01 -12.23
N ARG A 182 5.34 6.35 -10.96
CA ARG A 182 6.61 6.19 -10.25
C ARG A 182 6.97 4.73 -10.02
N GLY A 183 6.01 3.90 -9.64
CA GLY A 183 6.20 2.46 -9.47
C GLY A 183 6.65 1.78 -10.76
N GLU A 184 6.01 2.09 -11.88
CA GLU A 184 6.36 1.56 -13.19
C GLU A 184 7.72 2.06 -13.70
N LYS A 185 8.02 3.35 -13.50
CA LYS A 185 9.29 3.95 -13.93
C LYS A 185 10.48 3.17 -13.41
N TYR A 186 10.52 2.87 -12.11
CA TYR A 186 11.69 2.25 -11.50
C TYR A 186 11.66 0.72 -11.58
N ARG A 187 10.49 0.10 -11.72
CA ARG A 187 10.38 -1.33 -12.02
C ARG A 187 10.93 -1.65 -13.42
N ASN A 188 10.51 -0.88 -14.42
CA ASN A 188 10.91 -1.14 -15.82
C ASN A 188 12.36 -0.75 -16.11
N PHE A 189 13.01 0.00 -15.21
CA PHE A 189 14.44 0.28 -15.33
C PHE A 189 15.31 -0.92 -14.92
N ALA A 190 14.71 -1.85 -14.21
CA ALA A 190 15.33 -3.05 -13.68
C ALA A 190 15.36 -4.21 -14.68
N GLU A 191 14.52 -4.15 -15.73
CA GLU A 191 14.50 -5.08 -16.86
C GLU A 191 15.48 -4.61 -17.96
#